data_fa066d105f59ee735982dc11ffece262
#
_entry.id   fa066d105f59ee735982dc11ffece262
#
_cell.length_a   1.000
_cell.length_b   1.000
_cell.length_c   1.000
_cell.angle_alpha   90.00
_cell.angle_beta   90.00
_cell.angle_gamma   90.00
#
_symmetry.space_group_name_H-M   'P 1'
#
loop_
_entity.id
_entity.type
_entity.pdbx_description
1 polymer ?
#
loop_
_entity_poly.entity_id
_entity_poly.type
_entity_poly.pdbx_seq_one_letter_code
_entity_poly.pdbx_strand_id
1 'polypeptide(L)'
;MGMGMAKGMGKMPPEMAKAMSKGKPMHAKQGGMPPMGHPGKMPKGMGKKPENMGGHPTTKGKQMPQMGKPMGGKAMQGMPKNGMAGMAAMMKDKKKSYSKEEKDFAFAVRELERTLKNIAKYKQYLLISPQNELESIINAMNGGYTAPSPGGDPIVNPNTLPTGRNLFGINAESTPSEAAWEKGKQLAQNTIDLYKQRHNGAMPHKVSYTLWSGEFIETEGATIAQVLYMLGVEPVRDSFGRVSDLRLIPSKELGRKRIDVVVQTSGQLRDLAASRLFLINKAVEMAANAKDDVFENEVSIGVKTAERHLTEKGVSPKEARKLASQRIFGGMNGNYGTGIQAMVMSGDRWEKQEDIANTYINNMGTFYGSEKDWEQYNKYAFEAALTRTDVVVQPRQSNTWGALSLDHVYEFMGGLNLAVRQVTGKDPDAYLSDYRNTHNVRMQEVKEAIGVESRTTILNPVYIKEKMKGGASAAGGFAEIVENTYGWNVMKPKAI
;
A
#
# COMPACT_ATOMS: atom_id res chain seq x y z
N MET A 1 53.00 -23.22 11.92
CA MET A 1 52.82 -22.65 13.26
C MET A 1 51.45 -22.02 13.25
N GLY A 2 50.38 -22.54 13.70
CA GLY A 2 50.04 -23.42 14.81
C GLY A 2 49.65 -22.61 16.05
N MET A 3 48.38 -22.74 16.45
CA MET A 3 47.69 -22.29 17.67
C MET A 3 46.70 -21.17 17.38
N GLY A 4 45.39 -21.31 17.54
CA GLY A 4 44.63 -22.08 18.54
C GLY A 4 43.88 -21.11 19.44
N MET A 5 42.54 -20.87 19.17
CA MET A 5 41.60 -20.41 20.20
C MET A 5 40.21 -20.93 19.87
N ALA A 6 39.95 -22.16 20.32
CA ALA A 6 38.62 -22.66 20.60
C ALA A 6 38.46 -22.67 22.11
N LYS A 7 37.50 -21.91 22.66
CA LYS A 7 36.89 -22.19 23.98
C LYS A 7 35.77 -21.16 24.22
N GLY A 8 34.55 -21.68 24.29
CA GLY A 8 33.40 -20.89 24.72
C GLY A 8 32.03 -21.43 24.29
N MET A 9 31.90 -22.71 23.93
CA MET A 9 30.59 -23.35 23.83
C MET A 9 30.21 -23.98 25.16
N GLY A 10 29.31 -23.36 25.89
CA GLY A 10 28.67 -23.92 27.06
C GLY A 10 27.98 -25.24 26.72
N LYS A 11 28.25 -26.30 27.50
CA LYS A 11 27.62 -27.61 27.33
C LYS A 11 26.13 -27.50 27.48
N MET A 12 25.40 -27.95 26.46
CA MET A 12 23.94 -28.07 26.44
C MET A 12 23.47 -29.00 27.59
N PRO A 13 22.40 -28.67 28.33
CA PRO A 13 21.90 -29.54 29.40
C PRO A 13 21.49 -30.92 28.86
N PRO A 14 21.73 -31.99 29.61
CA PRO A 14 21.51 -33.38 29.16
C PRO A 14 20.05 -33.70 28.75
N GLU A 15 19.08 -32.97 29.27
CA GLU A 15 17.66 -33.16 28.91
C GLU A 15 17.32 -32.67 27.49
N MET A 16 18.01 -31.64 26.99
CA MET A 16 17.82 -31.14 25.64
C MET A 16 18.39 -32.10 24.57
N ALA A 17 19.50 -32.76 24.88
CA ALA A 17 20.09 -33.73 23.97
C ALA A 17 19.24 -35.00 23.84
N LYS A 18 18.49 -35.37 24.89
CA LYS A 18 17.60 -36.54 24.89
C LYS A 18 16.27 -36.30 24.17
N ALA A 19 15.82 -35.04 24.04
CA ALA A 19 14.64 -34.67 23.31
C ALA A 19 14.86 -34.67 21.78
N MET A 20 16.02 -34.30 21.31
CA MET A 20 16.41 -34.31 19.90
C MET A 20 16.59 -35.70 19.30
N SER A 21 16.90 -36.70 20.11
CA SER A 21 17.12 -38.09 19.64
C SER A 21 15.84 -38.91 19.48
N LYS A 22 14.66 -38.38 19.85
CA LYS A 22 13.38 -39.15 19.84
C LYS A 22 12.31 -38.61 18.92
N GLY A 23 12.58 -37.69 17.99
CA GLY A 23 11.71 -37.34 16.88
C GLY A 23 10.25 -36.96 17.24
N LYS A 24 9.98 -36.39 18.44
CA LYS A 24 8.66 -35.89 18.81
C LYS A 24 8.63 -34.37 18.79
N PRO A 25 7.61 -33.73 18.17
CA PRO A 25 7.49 -32.27 18.17
C PRO A 25 7.24 -31.75 19.59
N MET A 26 8.00 -30.75 20.02
CA MET A 26 7.75 -30.02 21.26
C MET A 26 6.53 -29.13 21.10
N HIS A 27 5.45 -29.46 21.78
CA HIS A 27 4.35 -28.52 22.01
C HIS A 27 4.79 -27.47 23.03
N ALA A 28 4.92 -26.24 22.61
CA ALA A 28 5.04 -25.09 23.51
C ALA A 28 3.72 -24.97 24.31
N LYS A 29 3.82 -25.01 25.64
CA LYS A 29 2.69 -24.66 26.52
C LYS A 29 2.40 -23.18 26.36
N GLN A 30 1.37 -22.86 25.62
CA GLN A 30 0.73 -21.55 25.64
C GLN A 30 -0.05 -21.42 26.95
N GLY A 31 0.29 -20.40 27.74
CA GLY A 31 -0.58 -19.93 28.83
C GLY A 31 -1.89 -19.43 28.25
N GLY A 32 -2.98 -20.15 28.51
CA GLY A 32 -4.30 -19.84 28.02
C GLY A 32 -4.86 -18.56 28.64
N MET A 33 -5.26 -17.62 27.80
CA MET A 33 -6.26 -16.61 28.18
C MET A 33 -7.63 -17.29 28.26
N PRO A 34 -8.48 -16.89 29.22
CA PRO A 34 -9.83 -17.44 29.33
C PRO A 34 -10.69 -17.05 28.12
N PRO A 35 -11.60 -17.91 27.65
CA PRO A 35 -12.45 -17.62 26.49
C PRO A 35 -13.46 -16.53 26.82
N MET A 36 -13.57 -15.52 25.96
CA MET A 36 -14.67 -14.55 26.01
C MET A 36 -15.97 -15.26 25.60
N GLY A 37 -16.94 -15.23 26.54
CA GLY A 37 -18.24 -15.86 26.38
C GLY A 37 -19.06 -15.21 25.26
N HIS A 38 -19.81 -16.04 24.57
CA HIS A 38 -20.84 -15.65 23.61
C HIS A 38 -21.97 -14.87 24.31
N PRO A 39 -22.59 -13.89 23.63
CA PRO A 39 -23.71 -13.14 24.21
C PRO A 39 -24.96 -14.02 24.33
N GLY A 40 -25.32 -14.33 25.56
CA GLY A 40 -26.56 -15.01 25.90
C GLY A 40 -27.78 -14.11 25.70
N LYS A 41 -28.89 -14.73 25.27
CA LYS A 41 -30.22 -14.15 25.08
C LYS A 41 -30.71 -13.36 26.28
N MET A 42 -31.21 -12.13 26.03
CA MET A 42 -31.94 -11.34 27.05
C MET A 42 -33.26 -11.99 27.44
N PRO A 43 -33.63 -12.02 28.72
CA PRO A 43 -34.99 -12.27 29.17
C PRO A 43 -35.83 -10.99 29.13
N LYS A 44 -37.05 -11.10 28.64
CA LYS A 44 -38.13 -10.09 28.76
C LYS A 44 -38.63 -10.01 30.20
N GLY A 45 -38.80 -8.80 30.72
CA GLY A 45 -39.69 -8.60 31.86
C GLY A 45 -39.48 -7.32 32.68
N MET A 46 -40.44 -6.42 32.56
CA MET A 46 -40.99 -5.46 33.53
C MET A 46 -40.09 -4.39 34.21
N GLY A 47 -40.14 -3.12 33.80
CA GLY A 47 -41.11 -2.15 34.39
C GLY A 47 -40.66 -1.52 35.69
N LYS A 48 -40.27 -0.25 35.64
CA LYS A 48 -40.72 0.89 36.41
C LYS A 48 -39.68 2.03 36.39
N LYS A 49 -40.16 3.22 36.01
CA LYS A 49 -39.49 4.50 36.23
C LYS A 49 -39.37 4.80 37.73
N PRO A 50 -38.36 5.54 38.12
CA PRO A 50 -38.54 6.57 39.17
C PRO A 50 -38.32 7.99 38.61
N GLU A 51 -39.17 8.87 39.09
CA GLU A 51 -39.19 10.31 38.86
C GLU A 51 -38.14 11.04 39.71
N ASN A 52 -37.72 12.17 39.16
CA ASN A 52 -37.24 13.40 39.82
C ASN A 52 -36.07 13.34 40.82
N MET A 53 -35.00 14.04 40.46
CA MET A 53 -34.45 15.11 41.29
C MET A 53 -33.40 15.97 40.52
N GLY A 54 -33.58 17.29 40.62
CA GLY A 54 -32.50 18.25 40.80
C GLY A 54 -31.90 18.91 39.56
N GLY A 55 -32.38 20.10 39.25
CA GLY A 55 -31.85 20.99 38.23
C GLY A 55 -30.46 21.55 38.51
N HIS A 56 -29.74 21.82 37.45
CA HIS A 56 -28.67 22.79 37.41
C HIS A 56 -28.84 23.73 36.19
N PRO A 57 -28.33 24.96 36.25
CA PRO A 57 -28.88 26.10 35.53
C PRO A 57 -28.39 26.17 34.08
N THR A 58 -29.32 26.49 33.22
CA THR A 58 -29.12 26.80 31.83
C THR A 58 -28.34 28.09 31.62
N THR A 59 -27.15 28.03 31.07
CA THR A 59 -26.49 29.17 30.43
C THR A 59 -27.06 29.39 29.03
N LYS A 60 -27.62 30.56 28.82
CA LYS A 60 -28.25 31.02 27.59
C LYS A 60 -27.28 30.95 26.41
N GLY A 61 -27.53 30.07 25.45
CA GLY A 61 -26.90 30.09 24.13
C GLY A 61 -27.42 31.29 23.33
N LYS A 62 -26.50 32.10 22.83
CA LYS A 62 -26.81 33.14 21.82
C LYS A 62 -27.19 32.46 20.52
N GLN A 63 -28.42 32.76 20.08
CA GLN A 63 -28.94 32.37 18.77
C GLN A 63 -28.15 33.12 17.67
N MET A 64 -27.71 32.38 16.63
CA MET A 64 -27.28 32.96 15.35
C MET A 64 -28.49 33.53 14.60
N PRO A 65 -28.34 34.67 13.90
CA PRO A 65 -29.45 35.25 13.14
C PRO A 65 -29.73 34.42 11.90
N GLN A 66 -30.99 34.07 11.69
CA GLN A 66 -31.50 33.51 10.44
C GLN A 66 -31.40 34.55 9.31
N MET A 67 -30.86 34.13 8.17
CA MET A 67 -30.90 34.92 6.95
C MET A 67 -32.38 35.06 6.47
N GLY A 68 -32.83 36.31 6.46
CA GLY A 68 -34.16 36.70 5.96
C GLY A 68 -34.27 36.57 4.44
N LYS A 69 -35.47 36.25 4.02
CA LYS A 69 -35.91 36.17 2.62
C LYS A 69 -35.74 37.54 1.89
N PRO A 70 -35.57 37.56 0.54
CA PRO A 70 -35.41 38.79 -0.18
C PRO A 70 -36.74 39.53 -0.25
N MET A 71 -36.76 40.77 0.25
CA MET A 71 -37.88 41.71 0.04
C MET A 71 -37.74 42.43 -1.31
N GLY A 72 -38.86 42.50 -1.97
CA GLY A 72 -39.05 43.13 -3.29
C GLY A 72 -38.72 44.61 -3.32
N GLY A 73 -38.33 45.05 -4.50
CA GLY A 73 -37.85 46.37 -4.79
C GLY A 73 -38.83 47.50 -4.47
N LYS A 74 -38.31 48.55 -3.85
CA LYS A 74 -38.79 49.89 -3.98
C LYS A 74 -37.66 50.77 -4.48
N ALA A 75 -37.93 51.39 -5.61
CA ALA A 75 -37.01 52.32 -6.23
C ALA A 75 -36.72 53.51 -5.28
N MET A 76 -35.45 53.69 -4.93
CA MET A 76 -34.95 54.95 -4.37
C MET A 76 -34.58 55.90 -5.53
N GLN A 77 -35.46 56.84 -5.82
CA GLN A 77 -35.14 58.03 -6.58
C GLN A 77 -34.37 58.99 -5.64
N GLY A 78 -33.20 59.45 -6.07
CA GLY A 78 -32.55 60.57 -5.46
C GLY A 78 -31.17 60.33 -4.89
N MET A 79 -30.17 59.96 -5.72
CA MET A 79 -28.75 60.22 -5.40
C MET A 79 -28.08 60.95 -6.60
N PRO A 80 -27.25 61.96 -6.35
CA PRO A 80 -26.61 62.68 -7.42
C PRO A 80 -25.63 61.79 -8.20
N LYS A 81 -25.72 61.88 -9.54
CA LYS A 81 -24.94 61.11 -10.50
C LYS A 81 -23.41 61.22 -10.41
N ASN A 82 -22.87 62.09 -9.56
CA ASN A 82 -21.43 62.35 -9.42
C ASN A 82 -20.74 61.41 -8.42
N GLY A 83 -21.46 60.66 -7.60
CA GLY A 83 -20.82 59.72 -6.63
C GLY A 83 -20.42 58.38 -7.23
N MET A 84 -21.11 57.92 -8.27
CA MET A 84 -20.80 56.60 -8.89
C MET A 84 -19.58 56.63 -9.81
N ALA A 85 -19.26 57.75 -10.41
CA ALA A 85 -18.08 57.88 -11.26
C ALA A 85 -16.75 57.82 -10.41
N GLY A 86 -16.78 58.35 -9.19
CA GLY A 86 -15.63 58.28 -8.27
C GLY A 86 -15.36 56.87 -7.73
N MET A 87 -16.42 56.10 -7.40
CA MET A 87 -16.26 54.70 -6.97
C MET A 87 -15.83 53.76 -8.10
N ALA A 88 -16.30 53.97 -9.31
CA ALA A 88 -15.87 53.22 -10.49
C ALA A 88 -14.44 53.56 -10.91
N ALA A 89 -13.93 54.73 -10.60
CA ALA A 89 -12.53 55.12 -10.82
C ALA A 89 -11.58 54.53 -9.76
N MET A 90 -12.02 54.35 -8.51
CA MET A 90 -11.24 53.69 -7.47
C MET A 90 -11.20 52.16 -7.63
N MET A 91 -12.16 51.53 -8.31
CA MET A 91 -12.14 50.12 -8.65
C MET A 91 -11.38 49.77 -9.95
N LYS A 92 -10.85 50.76 -10.64
CA LYS A 92 -9.89 50.60 -11.73
C LYS A 92 -8.44 50.63 -11.23
N ASP A 93 -8.15 50.03 -10.08
CA ASP A 93 -6.82 49.55 -9.84
C ASP A 93 -6.56 48.45 -10.86
N LYS A 94 -5.75 48.80 -11.88
CA LYS A 94 -5.28 47.93 -12.93
C LYS A 94 -4.84 46.64 -12.24
N LYS A 95 -5.58 45.52 -12.39
CA LYS A 95 -5.03 44.21 -12.15
C LYS A 95 -3.72 44.16 -12.91
N LYS A 96 -2.59 44.35 -12.25
CA LYS A 96 -1.28 44.16 -12.84
C LYS A 96 -1.28 42.72 -13.36
N SER A 97 -1.33 42.56 -14.65
CA SER A 97 -1.18 41.26 -15.27
C SER A 97 0.29 40.93 -15.21
N TYR A 98 0.64 40.14 -14.26
CA TYR A 98 2.01 39.61 -14.12
C TYR A 98 2.31 38.67 -15.26
N SER A 99 3.52 38.71 -15.80
CA SER A 99 4.02 37.78 -16.79
C SER A 99 4.03 36.34 -16.20
N LYS A 100 4.16 35.34 -17.05
CA LYS A 100 4.30 33.95 -16.59
C LYS A 100 5.54 33.80 -15.72
N GLU A 101 6.65 34.37 -16.13
CA GLU A 101 7.94 34.36 -15.41
C GLU A 101 7.85 35.01 -14.02
N GLU A 102 7.15 36.13 -13.90
CA GLU A 102 6.93 36.80 -12.61
C GLU A 102 6.07 35.92 -11.67
N LYS A 103 5.08 35.23 -12.19
CA LYS A 103 4.24 34.29 -11.42
C LYS A 103 5.02 33.07 -10.97
N ASP A 104 5.83 32.51 -11.85
CA ASP A 104 6.67 31.33 -11.57
C ASP A 104 7.74 31.70 -10.53
N PHE A 105 8.37 32.88 -10.63
CA PHE A 105 9.31 33.39 -9.64
C PHE A 105 8.65 33.63 -8.28
N ALA A 106 7.50 34.29 -8.24
CA ALA A 106 6.77 34.54 -7.00
C ALA A 106 6.29 33.21 -6.35
N PHE A 107 5.96 32.20 -7.16
CA PHE A 107 5.66 30.86 -6.66
C PHE A 107 6.91 30.21 -6.04
N ALA A 108 8.05 30.23 -6.73
CA ALA A 108 9.29 29.66 -6.23
C ALA A 108 9.74 30.30 -4.91
N VAL A 109 9.64 31.64 -4.77
CA VAL A 109 9.96 32.36 -3.52
C VAL A 109 9.04 31.93 -2.39
N ARG A 110 7.73 31.80 -2.63
CA ARG A 110 6.76 31.32 -1.61
C ARG A 110 7.03 29.88 -1.19
N GLU A 111 7.39 29.02 -2.13
CA GLU A 111 7.73 27.62 -1.83
C GLU A 111 9.02 27.54 -1.00
N LEU A 112 10.02 28.37 -1.30
CA LEU A 112 11.24 28.45 -0.50
C LEU A 112 10.94 28.92 0.93
N GLU A 113 10.16 29.99 1.09
CA GLU A 113 9.74 30.51 2.40
C GLU A 113 8.97 29.45 3.20
N ARG A 114 8.03 28.76 2.55
CA ARG A 114 7.25 27.67 3.15
C ARG A 114 8.17 26.54 3.60
N THR A 115 9.12 26.16 2.77
CA THR A 115 10.09 25.10 3.06
C THR A 115 10.94 25.45 4.28
N LEU A 116 11.48 26.66 4.35
CA LEU A 116 12.27 27.11 5.50
C LEU A 116 11.45 27.14 6.81
N LYS A 117 10.21 27.62 6.77
CA LYS A 117 9.30 27.58 7.92
C LYS A 117 9.00 26.15 8.35
N ASN A 118 8.78 25.23 7.39
CA ASN A 118 8.52 23.82 7.67
C ASN A 118 9.76 23.13 8.28
N ILE A 119 10.96 23.40 7.78
CA ILE A 119 12.21 22.85 8.36
C ILE A 119 12.32 23.23 9.84
N ALA A 120 12.13 24.51 10.17
CA ALA A 120 12.18 24.97 11.56
C ALA A 120 11.11 24.30 12.44
N LYS A 121 9.88 24.23 11.95
CA LYS A 121 8.74 23.59 12.64
C LYS A 121 8.97 22.09 12.86
N TYR A 122 9.38 21.36 11.83
CA TYR A 122 9.57 19.92 11.94
C TYR A 122 10.80 19.56 12.77
N LYS A 123 11.86 20.38 12.74
CA LYS A 123 12.99 20.22 13.67
C LYS A 123 12.50 20.29 15.12
N GLN A 124 11.67 21.26 15.45
CA GLN A 124 11.07 21.38 16.78
C GLN A 124 10.22 20.16 17.11
N TYR A 125 9.37 19.71 16.18
CA TYR A 125 8.50 18.55 16.39
C TYR A 125 9.28 17.26 16.64
N LEU A 126 10.39 17.04 15.93
CA LEU A 126 11.28 15.91 16.18
C LEU A 126 11.87 15.97 17.59
N LEU A 127 12.32 17.15 18.04
CA LEU A 127 12.94 17.32 19.36
C LEU A 127 11.96 17.06 20.51
N ILE A 128 10.68 17.41 20.36
CA ILE A 128 9.67 17.19 21.40
C ILE A 128 8.99 15.82 21.35
N SER A 129 9.15 15.08 20.25
CA SER A 129 8.48 13.78 20.03
C SER A 129 8.77 12.77 21.14
N PRO A 130 10.02 12.53 21.59
CA PRO A 130 10.29 11.55 22.64
C PRO A 130 9.57 11.88 23.96
N GLN A 131 9.52 13.16 24.34
CA GLN A 131 8.82 13.59 25.56
C GLN A 131 7.30 13.41 25.40
N ASN A 132 6.75 13.79 24.25
CA ASN A 132 5.32 13.61 23.96
C ASN A 132 4.91 12.13 24.00
N GLU A 133 5.74 11.22 23.50
CA GLU A 133 5.46 9.78 23.55
C GLU A 133 5.35 9.28 24.99
N LEU A 134 6.30 9.66 25.83
CA LEU A 134 6.30 9.29 27.26
C LEU A 134 5.08 9.87 27.99
N GLU A 135 4.81 11.15 27.82
CA GLU A 135 3.64 11.82 28.43
C GLU A 135 2.33 11.21 27.95
N SER A 136 2.22 10.87 26.68
CA SER A 136 1.03 10.25 26.10
C SER A 136 0.77 8.85 26.66
N ILE A 137 1.82 8.04 26.84
CA ILE A 137 1.69 6.72 27.46
C ILE A 137 1.21 6.86 28.90
N ILE A 138 1.81 7.76 29.69
CA ILE A 138 1.42 8.02 31.07
C ILE A 138 -0.04 8.52 31.13
N ASN A 139 -0.42 9.44 30.24
CA ASN A 139 -1.78 9.93 30.13
C ASN A 139 -2.79 8.80 29.83
N ALA A 140 -2.47 7.93 28.88
CA ALA A 140 -3.31 6.79 28.52
C ALA A 140 -3.44 5.77 29.67
N MET A 141 -2.36 5.49 30.38
CA MET A 141 -2.38 4.63 31.57
C MET A 141 -3.27 5.19 32.70
N ASN A 142 -3.37 6.51 32.78
CA ASN A 142 -4.26 7.21 33.72
C ASN A 142 -5.71 7.36 33.20
N GLY A 143 -6.06 6.74 32.07
CA GLY A 143 -7.39 6.83 31.45
C GLY A 143 -7.65 8.15 30.71
N GLY A 144 -6.61 8.93 30.42
CA GLY A 144 -6.73 10.19 29.70
C GLY A 144 -6.88 9.99 28.18
N TYR A 145 -7.46 11.00 27.51
CA TYR A 145 -7.61 11.01 26.06
C TYR A 145 -6.29 11.33 25.36
N THR A 146 -5.92 10.50 24.39
CA THR A 146 -4.79 10.74 23.50
C THR A 146 -5.30 11.08 22.10
N ALA A 147 -4.95 12.25 21.58
CA ALA A 147 -5.42 12.75 20.30
C ALA A 147 -4.96 11.86 19.12
N PRO A 148 -5.81 11.63 18.10
CA PRO A 148 -5.44 10.84 16.94
C PRO A 148 -4.45 11.55 16.03
N SER A 149 -3.71 10.76 15.24
CA SER A 149 -2.72 11.23 14.26
C SER A 149 -2.56 10.21 13.14
N PRO A 150 -2.19 10.67 11.93
CA PRO A 150 -1.71 9.75 10.91
C PRO A 150 -0.40 9.09 11.36
N GLY A 151 -0.16 7.88 10.85
CA GLY A 151 1.14 7.19 10.91
C GLY A 151 1.90 7.34 9.61
N GLY A 152 3.08 6.72 9.54
CA GLY A 152 3.90 6.65 8.34
C GLY A 152 5.22 7.43 8.41
N ASP A 153 5.91 7.51 7.27
CA ASP A 153 7.19 8.19 7.13
C ASP A 153 7.00 9.72 7.27
N PRO A 154 7.63 10.39 8.26
CA PRO A 154 7.49 11.82 8.47
C PRO A 154 8.09 12.68 7.34
N ILE A 155 8.94 12.11 6.49
CA ILE A 155 9.46 12.80 5.30
C ILE A 155 8.37 12.87 4.22
N VAL A 156 7.61 11.80 4.06
CA VAL A 156 6.49 11.72 3.11
C VAL A 156 5.26 12.45 3.64
N ASN A 157 4.93 12.24 4.92
CA ASN A 157 3.81 12.89 5.60
C ASN A 157 4.25 13.58 6.90
N PRO A 158 4.70 14.83 6.84
CA PRO A 158 5.15 15.57 8.02
C PRO A 158 4.08 15.75 9.12
N ASN A 159 2.81 15.50 8.84
CA ASN A 159 1.72 15.58 9.83
C ASN A 159 1.74 14.42 10.84
N THR A 160 2.58 13.41 10.63
CA THR A 160 2.88 12.38 11.63
C THR A 160 3.63 12.94 12.83
N LEU A 161 4.26 14.10 12.69
CA LEU A 161 4.98 14.80 13.75
C LEU A 161 4.13 15.89 14.45
N PRO A 162 4.34 16.16 15.75
CA PRO A 162 5.14 15.36 16.67
C PRO A 162 4.46 14.00 16.95
N THR A 163 5.24 13.00 17.29
CA THR A 163 4.74 11.69 17.73
C THR A 163 4.13 11.75 19.13
N GLY A 164 3.74 10.64 19.72
CA GLY A 164 3.04 10.60 21.00
C GLY A 164 1.55 10.84 20.87
N ARG A 165 0.98 10.48 19.72
CA ARG A 165 -0.46 10.52 19.45
C ARG A 165 -0.96 9.13 19.06
N ASN A 166 -2.27 8.92 19.17
CA ASN A 166 -2.88 7.65 18.81
C ASN A 166 -2.96 7.52 17.28
N LEU A 167 -2.48 6.42 16.71
CA LEU A 167 -2.64 6.19 15.28
C LEU A 167 -4.10 5.91 14.97
N PHE A 168 -4.69 6.65 14.06
CA PHE A 168 -6.02 6.30 13.56
C PHE A 168 -5.91 5.28 12.43
N GLY A 169 -6.82 4.32 12.43
CA GLY A 169 -6.98 3.39 11.33
C GLY A 169 -7.68 4.05 10.14
N ILE A 170 -7.55 3.41 8.98
CA ILE A 170 -8.29 3.79 7.78
C ILE A 170 -9.66 3.10 7.77
N ASN A 171 -10.68 3.80 7.26
CA ASN A 171 -11.92 3.15 6.89
C ASN A 171 -11.74 2.44 5.54
N ALA A 172 -11.51 1.13 5.58
CA ALA A 172 -11.30 0.34 4.36
C ALA A 172 -12.46 0.48 3.36
N GLU A 173 -13.70 0.63 3.83
CA GLU A 173 -14.87 0.76 2.96
C GLU A 173 -14.88 2.06 2.14
N SER A 174 -14.14 3.08 2.53
CA SER A 174 -13.99 4.33 1.77
C SER A 174 -12.84 4.29 0.77
N THR A 175 -12.16 3.15 0.65
CA THR A 175 -10.99 3.02 -0.26
C THR A 175 -11.35 2.27 -1.55
N PRO A 176 -10.66 2.63 -2.66
CA PRO A 176 -9.77 3.78 -2.79
C PRO A 176 -10.53 5.11 -2.65
N SER A 177 -9.94 6.13 -1.98
CA SER A 177 -10.53 7.46 -1.91
C SER A 177 -10.60 8.11 -3.30
N GLU A 178 -11.31 9.24 -3.46
CA GLU A 178 -11.35 9.95 -4.74
C GLU A 178 -9.95 10.41 -5.18
N ALA A 179 -9.17 10.93 -4.24
CA ALA A 179 -7.79 11.33 -4.51
C ALA A 179 -6.90 10.14 -4.87
N ALA A 180 -7.07 9.01 -4.19
CA ALA A 180 -6.37 7.76 -4.49
C ALA A 180 -6.78 7.20 -5.86
N TRP A 181 -8.06 7.33 -6.24
CA TRP A 181 -8.55 6.92 -7.55
C TRP A 181 -7.84 7.68 -8.68
N GLU A 182 -7.76 9.01 -8.59
CA GLU A 182 -7.09 9.82 -9.61
C GLU A 182 -5.59 9.51 -9.72
N LYS A 183 -4.89 9.38 -8.58
CA LYS A 183 -3.48 8.97 -8.55
C LYS A 183 -3.27 7.56 -9.10
N GLY A 184 -4.14 6.63 -8.75
CA GLY A 184 -4.08 5.26 -9.23
C GLY A 184 -4.28 5.17 -10.74
N LYS A 185 -5.22 5.91 -11.32
CA LYS A 185 -5.38 6.02 -12.77
C LYS A 185 -4.11 6.55 -13.45
N GLN A 186 -3.54 7.62 -12.90
CA GLN A 186 -2.30 8.19 -13.43
C GLN A 186 -1.15 7.18 -13.42
N LEU A 187 -0.94 6.47 -12.30
CA LEU A 187 0.14 5.49 -12.17
C LEU A 187 -0.10 4.26 -13.06
N ALA A 188 -1.33 3.79 -13.17
CA ALA A 188 -1.68 2.71 -14.08
C ALA A 188 -1.41 3.10 -15.53
N GLN A 189 -1.76 4.33 -15.94
CA GLN A 189 -1.44 4.84 -17.27
C GLN A 189 0.08 4.96 -17.47
N ASN A 190 0.80 5.48 -16.47
CA ASN A 190 2.27 5.56 -16.52
C ASN A 190 2.93 4.18 -16.67
N THR A 191 2.38 3.14 -16.01
CA THR A 191 2.84 1.75 -16.19
C THR A 191 2.68 1.29 -17.63
N ILE A 192 1.51 1.55 -18.23
CA ILE A 192 1.23 1.21 -19.63
C ILE A 192 2.18 1.94 -20.57
N ASP A 193 2.37 3.24 -20.36
CA ASP A 193 3.18 4.09 -21.22
C ASP A 193 4.66 3.73 -21.12
N LEU A 194 5.17 3.45 -19.93
CA LEU A 194 6.53 2.99 -19.71
C LEU A 194 6.77 1.62 -20.39
N TYR A 195 5.83 0.70 -20.26
CA TYR A 195 5.92 -0.59 -20.95
C TYR A 195 5.92 -0.42 -22.48
N LYS A 196 5.02 0.42 -23.02
CA LYS A 196 4.96 0.70 -24.46
C LYS A 196 6.27 1.30 -25.00
N GLN A 197 6.88 2.21 -24.24
CA GLN A 197 8.18 2.80 -24.62
C GLN A 197 9.29 1.74 -24.74
N ARG A 198 9.27 0.73 -23.88
CA ARG A 198 10.27 -0.34 -23.81
C ARG A 198 10.01 -1.49 -24.80
N HIS A 199 8.76 -1.65 -25.23
CA HIS A 199 8.30 -2.80 -26.02
C HIS A 199 7.68 -2.38 -27.37
N ASN A 200 8.27 -1.38 -28.03
CA ASN A 200 7.90 -0.94 -29.40
C ASN A 200 6.40 -0.63 -29.56
N GLY A 201 5.79 -0.03 -28.55
CA GLY A 201 4.37 0.33 -28.57
C GLY A 201 3.40 -0.78 -28.14
N ALA A 202 3.89 -1.98 -27.81
CA ALA A 202 3.05 -3.05 -27.30
C ALA A 202 2.49 -2.72 -25.92
N MET A 203 1.24 -3.10 -25.65
CA MET A 203 0.64 -3.00 -24.33
C MET A 203 0.85 -4.30 -23.53
N PRO A 204 1.01 -4.24 -22.21
CA PRO A 204 1.10 -5.45 -21.41
C PRO A 204 -0.20 -6.26 -21.49
N HIS A 205 -0.10 -7.58 -21.37
CA HIS A 205 -1.25 -8.47 -21.27
C HIS A 205 -1.72 -8.57 -19.84
N LYS A 206 -0.79 -8.69 -18.90
CA LYS A 206 -1.07 -8.82 -17.47
C LYS A 206 -0.03 -8.09 -16.63
N VAL A 207 -0.50 -7.42 -15.57
CA VAL A 207 0.33 -6.74 -14.58
C VAL A 207 0.10 -7.35 -13.21
N SER A 208 1.17 -7.72 -12.52
CA SER A 208 1.07 -8.15 -11.13
C SER A 208 1.30 -7.00 -10.16
N TYR A 209 0.57 -6.98 -9.06
CA TYR A 209 0.65 -5.96 -8.02
C TYR A 209 0.87 -6.59 -6.66
N THR A 210 1.82 -6.04 -5.90
CA THR A 210 1.95 -6.34 -4.48
C THR A 210 1.18 -5.29 -3.67
N LEU A 211 0.32 -5.72 -2.76
CA LEU A 211 -0.46 -4.87 -1.87
C LEU A 211 0.11 -4.89 -0.46
N TRP A 212 0.48 -3.72 0.05
CA TRP A 212 1.01 -3.50 1.39
C TRP A 212 0.02 -2.74 2.27
N SER A 213 -0.07 -3.10 3.55
CA SER A 213 -0.93 -2.40 4.51
C SER A 213 -0.49 -0.96 4.76
N GLY A 214 0.81 -0.71 4.85
CA GLY A 214 1.35 0.64 5.04
C GLY A 214 1.00 1.58 3.88
N GLU A 215 1.26 1.15 2.64
CA GLU A 215 0.88 1.93 1.47
C GLU A 215 -0.62 2.13 1.37
N PHE A 216 -1.41 1.09 1.62
CA PHE A 216 -2.86 1.16 1.60
C PHE A 216 -3.42 2.23 2.54
N ILE A 217 -2.86 2.32 3.77
CA ILE A 217 -3.25 3.34 4.75
C ILE A 217 -2.80 4.73 4.30
N GLU A 218 -1.54 4.88 3.91
CA GLU A 218 -0.94 6.19 3.61
C GLU A 218 -1.47 6.81 2.31
N THR A 219 -1.82 5.99 1.33
CA THR A 219 -2.33 6.45 0.03
C THR A 219 -3.85 6.35 -0.09
N GLU A 220 -4.52 5.82 0.93
CA GLU A 220 -5.96 5.54 0.92
C GLU A 220 -6.36 4.59 -0.23
N GLY A 221 -5.48 3.63 -0.54
CA GLY A 221 -5.76 2.56 -1.50
C GLY A 221 -5.40 2.89 -2.95
N ALA A 222 -4.39 3.71 -3.21
CA ALA A 222 -4.02 4.08 -4.58
C ALA A 222 -3.54 2.89 -5.42
N THR A 223 -2.87 1.87 -4.83
CA THR A 223 -2.52 0.65 -5.59
C THR A 223 -3.76 -0.17 -5.95
N ILE A 224 -4.78 -0.22 -5.09
CA ILE A 224 -6.07 -0.84 -5.44
C ILE A 224 -6.72 -0.09 -6.62
N ALA A 225 -6.64 1.23 -6.63
CA ALA A 225 -7.12 2.03 -7.76
C ALA A 225 -6.39 1.71 -9.07
N GLN A 226 -5.06 1.48 -9.03
CA GLN A 226 -4.32 1.00 -10.19
C GLN A 226 -4.88 -0.33 -10.73
N VAL A 227 -5.09 -1.29 -9.82
CA VAL A 227 -5.64 -2.62 -10.16
C VAL A 227 -7.00 -2.49 -10.83
N LEU A 228 -7.92 -1.72 -10.25
CA LEU A 228 -9.25 -1.50 -10.81
C LEU A 228 -9.20 -0.83 -12.18
N TYR A 229 -8.35 0.19 -12.35
CA TYR A 229 -8.24 0.89 -13.63
C TYR A 229 -7.60 0.01 -14.71
N MET A 230 -6.64 -0.86 -14.40
CA MET A 230 -6.10 -1.85 -15.36
C MET A 230 -7.23 -2.73 -15.91
N LEU A 231 -8.10 -3.22 -15.05
CA LEU A 231 -9.27 -4.02 -15.41
C LEU A 231 -10.33 -3.22 -16.19
N GLY A 232 -10.24 -1.88 -16.19
CA GLY A 232 -11.26 -1.01 -16.76
C GLY A 232 -12.54 -0.99 -15.92
N VAL A 233 -12.40 -0.96 -14.61
CA VAL A 233 -13.48 -0.92 -13.62
C VAL A 233 -13.28 0.29 -12.73
N GLU A 234 -14.33 0.96 -12.34
CA GLU A 234 -14.27 2.12 -11.44
C GLU A 234 -15.14 1.94 -10.19
N PRO A 235 -14.77 2.58 -9.07
CA PRO A 235 -15.53 2.52 -7.84
C PRO A 235 -16.81 3.37 -7.91
N VAL A 236 -17.93 2.80 -7.42
CA VAL A 236 -19.20 3.52 -7.19
C VAL A 236 -19.31 3.82 -5.71
N ARG A 237 -19.57 5.10 -5.38
CA ARG A 237 -19.62 5.57 -4.00
C ARG A 237 -21.04 5.85 -3.54
N ASP A 238 -21.30 5.56 -2.29
CA ASP A 238 -22.53 5.98 -1.62
C ASP A 238 -22.45 7.45 -1.15
N SER A 239 -23.54 7.96 -0.57
CA SER A 239 -23.62 9.33 -0.03
C SER A 239 -22.67 9.62 1.15
N PHE A 240 -22.07 8.60 1.73
CA PHE A 240 -21.07 8.69 2.80
C PHE A 240 -19.63 8.55 2.30
N GLY A 241 -19.44 8.48 0.98
CA GLY A 241 -18.13 8.32 0.35
C GLY A 241 -17.57 6.90 0.41
N ARG A 242 -18.35 5.90 0.86
CA ARG A 242 -17.91 4.50 0.88
C ARG A 242 -18.02 3.92 -0.53
N VAL A 243 -17.05 3.11 -0.92
CA VAL A 243 -17.08 2.35 -2.16
C VAL A 243 -18.01 1.15 -1.97
N SER A 244 -19.26 1.32 -2.36
CA SER A 244 -20.35 0.36 -2.16
C SER A 244 -20.51 -0.60 -3.33
N ASP A 245 -20.06 -0.22 -4.52
CA ASP A 245 -20.18 -1.02 -5.74
C ASP A 245 -19.08 -0.68 -6.75
N LEU A 246 -19.11 -1.36 -7.88
CA LEU A 246 -18.22 -1.19 -9.02
C LEU A 246 -19.02 -1.02 -10.31
N ARG A 247 -18.45 -0.26 -11.25
CA ARG A 247 -18.99 -0.09 -12.60
C ARG A 247 -17.92 -0.40 -13.64
N LEU A 248 -18.27 -1.13 -14.69
CA LEU A 248 -17.40 -1.24 -15.87
C LEU A 248 -17.30 0.11 -16.55
N ILE A 249 -16.07 0.56 -16.81
CA ILE A 249 -15.83 1.69 -17.71
C ILE A 249 -16.15 1.19 -19.11
N PRO A 250 -17.06 1.86 -19.86
CA PRO A 250 -17.37 1.47 -21.23
C PRO A 250 -16.10 1.37 -22.08
N SER A 251 -15.99 0.33 -22.90
CA SER A 251 -14.75 0.03 -23.64
C SER A 251 -14.31 1.21 -24.52
N LYS A 252 -15.28 1.93 -25.14
CA LYS A 252 -15.01 3.15 -25.93
C LYS A 252 -14.46 4.31 -25.09
N GLU A 253 -14.94 4.47 -23.86
CA GLU A 253 -14.48 5.48 -22.91
C GLU A 253 -13.09 5.13 -22.35
N LEU A 254 -12.86 3.85 -22.05
CA LEU A 254 -11.56 3.34 -21.62
C LEU A 254 -10.47 3.57 -22.68
N GLY A 255 -10.83 3.53 -23.97
CA GLY A 255 -9.96 3.86 -25.10
C GLY A 255 -8.81 2.87 -25.33
N ARG A 256 -8.83 1.73 -24.63
CA ARG A 256 -7.80 0.69 -24.69
C ARG A 256 -8.36 -0.67 -24.29
N LYS A 257 -7.56 -1.70 -24.54
CA LYS A 257 -7.88 -3.05 -24.05
C LYS A 257 -7.92 -3.10 -22.50
N ARG A 258 -8.76 -3.98 -21.94
CA ARG A 258 -8.73 -4.34 -20.54
C ARG A 258 -7.49 -5.18 -20.30
N ILE A 259 -6.67 -4.80 -19.33
CA ILE A 259 -5.42 -5.48 -18.97
C ILE A 259 -5.69 -6.39 -17.78
N ASP A 260 -5.27 -7.66 -17.89
CA ASP A 260 -5.41 -8.62 -16.79
C ASP A 260 -4.49 -8.26 -15.62
N VAL A 261 -4.83 -8.72 -14.44
CA VAL A 261 -4.05 -8.49 -13.22
C VAL A 261 -3.84 -9.78 -12.46
N VAL A 262 -2.78 -9.83 -11.65
CA VAL A 262 -2.66 -10.76 -10.54
C VAL A 262 -2.17 -9.98 -9.33
N VAL A 263 -2.77 -10.21 -8.19
CA VAL A 263 -2.53 -9.45 -6.96
C VAL A 263 -1.93 -10.36 -5.93
N GLN A 264 -0.81 -9.94 -5.38
CA GLN A 264 -0.21 -10.55 -4.22
C GLN A 264 -0.46 -9.67 -3.00
N THR A 265 -1.18 -10.17 -2.01
CA THR A 265 -1.46 -9.44 -0.78
C THR A 265 -0.48 -9.81 0.33
N SER A 266 0.00 -8.80 1.07
CA SER A 266 0.64 -9.06 2.35
C SER A 266 -0.37 -9.60 3.38
N GLY A 267 0.10 -10.38 4.35
CA GLY A 267 -0.75 -10.88 5.43
C GLY A 267 -1.40 -9.76 6.23
N GLN A 268 -0.67 -8.68 6.46
CA GLN A 268 -1.20 -7.51 7.19
C GLN A 268 -2.35 -6.82 6.43
N LEU A 269 -2.26 -6.67 5.10
CA LEU A 269 -3.35 -6.08 4.33
C LEU A 269 -4.56 -7.01 4.27
N ARG A 270 -4.34 -8.31 4.07
CA ARG A 270 -5.39 -9.31 4.12
C ARG A 270 -6.22 -9.20 5.42
N ASP A 271 -5.54 -9.07 6.55
CA ASP A 271 -6.19 -9.00 7.86
C ASP A 271 -6.88 -7.63 8.08
N LEU A 272 -6.30 -6.55 7.53
CA LEU A 272 -6.84 -5.19 7.67
C LEU A 272 -8.05 -4.91 6.77
N ALA A 273 -8.04 -5.42 5.53
CA ALA A 273 -8.91 -4.95 4.46
C ALA A 273 -9.45 -6.08 3.57
N ALA A 274 -9.92 -7.17 4.15
CA ALA A 274 -10.49 -8.32 3.43
C ALA A 274 -11.58 -7.91 2.43
N SER A 275 -12.44 -6.95 2.80
CA SER A 275 -13.49 -6.42 1.92
C SER A 275 -12.96 -5.84 0.61
N ARG A 276 -11.74 -5.30 0.62
CA ARG A 276 -11.11 -4.74 -0.59
C ARG A 276 -10.60 -5.85 -1.51
N LEU A 277 -10.18 -6.98 -0.96
CA LEU A 277 -9.84 -8.16 -1.75
C LEU A 277 -11.09 -8.72 -2.45
N PHE A 278 -12.23 -8.77 -1.77
CA PHE A 278 -13.51 -9.14 -2.39
C PHE A 278 -13.91 -8.16 -3.50
N LEU A 279 -13.67 -6.86 -3.30
CA LEU A 279 -13.92 -5.85 -4.32
C LEU A 279 -13.08 -6.09 -5.58
N ILE A 280 -11.80 -6.39 -5.44
CA ILE A 280 -10.90 -6.71 -6.56
C ILE A 280 -11.39 -7.99 -7.27
N ASN A 281 -11.76 -9.04 -6.52
CA ASN A 281 -12.27 -10.26 -7.14
C ASN A 281 -13.53 -9.99 -7.98
N LYS A 282 -14.47 -9.20 -7.44
CA LYS A 282 -15.65 -8.74 -8.20
C LYS A 282 -15.27 -7.98 -9.47
N ALA A 283 -14.27 -7.11 -9.40
CA ALA A 283 -13.78 -6.37 -10.56
C ALA A 283 -13.23 -7.29 -11.65
N VAL A 284 -12.47 -8.31 -11.26
CA VAL A 284 -11.94 -9.33 -12.20
C VAL A 284 -13.09 -10.08 -12.89
N GLU A 285 -14.09 -10.51 -12.13
CA GLU A 285 -15.27 -11.21 -12.70
C GLU A 285 -16.04 -10.30 -13.66
N MET A 286 -16.27 -9.05 -13.30
CA MET A 286 -16.93 -8.06 -14.16
C MET A 286 -16.15 -7.84 -15.46
N ALA A 287 -14.83 -7.62 -15.36
CA ALA A 287 -13.98 -7.38 -16.52
C ALA A 287 -13.87 -8.62 -17.43
N ALA A 288 -13.75 -9.82 -16.86
CA ALA A 288 -13.67 -11.06 -17.63
C ALA A 288 -14.95 -11.35 -18.43
N ASN A 289 -16.10 -10.91 -17.91
CA ASN A 289 -17.43 -11.13 -18.51
C ASN A 289 -17.97 -9.91 -19.28
N ALA A 290 -17.15 -8.85 -19.48
CA ALA A 290 -17.56 -7.69 -20.23
C ALA A 290 -17.97 -8.05 -21.65
N LYS A 291 -19.08 -7.46 -22.14
CA LYS A 291 -19.67 -7.78 -23.47
C LYS A 291 -19.63 -6.60 -24.45
N ASP A 292 -19.20 -5.44 -23.96
CA ASP A 292 -19.15 -4.19 -24.74
C ASP A 292 -17.75 -3.88 -25.30
N ASP A 293 -16.80 -4.81 -25.20
CA ASP A 293 -15.42 -4.59 -25.57
C ASP A 293 -15.24 -4.44 -27.08
N VAL A 294 -14.76 -3.27 -27.49
CA VAL A 294 -14.33 -2.97 -28.86
C VAL A 294 -12.86 -3.26 -29.11
N PHE A 295 -12.12 -3.49 -28.03
CA PHE A 295 -10.72 -3.93 -28.02
C PHE A 295 -10.62 -5.34 -27.46
N GLU A 296 -9.51 -6.01 -27.69
CA GLU A 296 -9.21 -7.31 -27.11
C GLU A 296 -9.27 -7.24 -25.58
N ASN A 297 -9.91 -8.23 -24.93
CA ASN A 297 -10.04 -8.30 -23.48
C ASN A 297 -9.04 -9.29 -22.91
N GLU A 298 -7.91 -8.77 -22.39
CA GLU A 298 -6.85 -9.61 -21.83
C GLU A 298 -7.28 -10.34 -20.54
N VAL A 299 -8.27 -9.82 -19.81
CA VAL A 299 -8.80 -10.50 -18.62
C VAL A 299 -9.52 -11.79 -19.02
N SER A 300 -10.40 -11.73 -20.03
CA SER A 300 -11.09 -12.89 -20.57
C SER A 300 -10.11 -13.92 -21.14
N ILE A 301 -9.10 -13.47 -21.89
CA ILE A 301 -8.05 -14.32 -22.45
C ILE A 301 -7.24 -14.97 -21.33
N GLY A 302 -6.87 -14.18 -20.30
CA GLY A 302 -6.12 -14.65 -19.14
C GLY A 302 -6.86 -15.73 -18.36
N VAL A 303 -8.20 -15.61 -18.18
CA VAL A 303 -9.03 -16.66 -17.56
C VAL A 303 -9.01 -17.94 -18.38
N LYS A 304 -9.22 -17.84 -19.70
CA LYS A 304 -9.17 -19.02 -20.59
C LYS A 304 -7.79 -19.70 -20.60
N THR A 305 -6.73 -18.90 -20.56
CA THR A 305 -5.36 -19.41 -20.51
C THR A 305 -5.09 -20.13 -19.18
N ALA A 306 -5.55 -19.56 -18.05
CA ALA A 306 -5.42 -20.19 -16.74
C ALA A 306 -6.23 -21.51 -16.66
N GLU A 307 -7.46 -21.53 -17.19
CA GLU A 307 -8.29 -22.75 -17.24
C GLU A 307 -7.60 -23.87 -18.01
N ARG A 308 -7.03 -23.56 -19.18
CA ARG A 308 -6.27 -24.52 -19.97
C ARG A 308 -5.04 -25.02 -19.23
N HIS A 309 -4.24 -24.12 -18.64
CA HIS A 309 -3.05 -24.48 -17.86
C HIS A 309 -3.39 -25.43 -16.70
N LEU A 310 -4.45 -25.12 -15.94
CA LEU A 310 -4.93 -25.98 -14.85
C LEU A 310 -5.35 -27.38 -15.36
N THR A 311 -6.05 -27.43 -16.48
CA THR A 311 -6.49 -28.70 -17.09
C THR A 311 -5.29 -29.53 -17.55
N GLU A 312 -4.29 -28.91 -18.16
CA GLU A 312 -3.02 -29.55 -18.57
C GLU A 312 -2.24 -30.10 -17.36
N LYS A 313 -2.37 -29.46 -16.19
CA LYS A 313 -1.80 -29.95 -14.91
C LYS A 313 -2.66 -31.05 -14.23
N GLY A 314 -3.74 -31.48 -14.84
CA GLY A 314 -4.62 -32.57 -14.34
C GLY A 314 -5.72 -32.13 -13.38
N VAL A 315 -5.97 -30.82 -13.23
CA VAL A 315 -7.12 -30.32 -12.47
C VAL A 315 -8.40 -30.59 -13.27
N SER A 316 -9.45 -31.07 -12.57
CA SER A 316 -10.72 -31.38 -13.25
C SER A 316 -11.29 -30.14 -13.96
N PRO A 317 -11.98 -30.29 -15.12
CA PRO A 317 -12.50 -29.13 -15.86
C PRO A 317 -13.43 -28.22 -15.05
N LYS A 318 -14.21 -28.79 -14.14
CA LYS A 318 -15.13 -28.06 -13.25
C LYS A 318 -14.33 -27.17 -12.26
N GLU A 319 -13.31 -27.75 -11.65
CA GLU A 319 -12.45 -27.05 -10.71
C GLU A 319 -11.54 -26.05 -11.43
N ALA A 320 -10.95 -26.43 -12.57
CA ALA A 320 -10.13 -25.54 -13.38
C ALA A 320 -10.88 -24.26 -13.77
N ARG A 321 -12.15 -24.37 -14.18
CA ARG A 321 -13.00 -23.23 -14.48
C ARG A 321 -13.24 -22.32 -13.27
N LYS A 322 -13.42 -22.91 -12.08
CA LYS A 322 -13.57 -22.14 -10.83
C LYS A 322 -12.28 -21.41 -10.44
N LEU A 323 -11.14 -22.07 -10.57
CA LEU A 323 -9.84 -21.54 -10.19
C LEU A 323 -9.29 -20.53 -11.20
N ALA A 324 -9.69 -20.62 -12.47
CA ALA A 324 -9.15 -19.82 -13.56
C ALA A 324 -9.34 -18.30 -13.40
N SER A 325 -10.36 -17.86 -12.67
CA SER A 325 -10.64 -16.45 -12.37
C SER A 325 -9.95 -15.94 -11.11
N GLN A 326 -9.31 -16.80 -10.32
CA GLN A 326 -8.60 -16.36 -9.12
C GLN A 326 -7.42 -15.47 -9.48
N ARG A 327 -7.38 -14.29 -8.85
CA ARG A 327 -6.33 -13.28 -9.11
C ARG A 327 -5.70 -12.72 -7.85
N ILE A 328 -6.14 -13.14 -6.67
CA ILE A 328 -5.67 -12.63 -5.38
C ILE A 328 -5.03 -13.76 -4.61
N PHE A 329 -3.73 -13.62 -4.36
CA PHE A 329 -2.90 -14.63 -3.71
C PHE A 329 -2.09 -14.04 -2.58
N GLY A 330 -1.70 -14.87 -1.61
CA GLY A 330 -0.88 -14.48 -0.47
C GLY A 330 -0.47 -15.67 0.37
N GLY A 331 0.20 -15.43 1.49
CA GLY A 331 0.50 -16.46 2.48
C GLY A 331 -0.75 -16.90 3.24
N MET A 332 -0.70 -18.09 3.83
CA MET A 332 -1.75 -18.57 4.74
C MET A 332 -1.87 -17.65 5.96
N ASN A 333 -2.98 -17.74 6.67
CA ASN A 333 -3.19 -16.99 7.91
C ASN A 333 -2.08 -17.28 8.93
N GLY A 334 -1.59 -16.21 9.56
CA GLY A 334 -0.44 -16.26 10.48
C GLY A 334 0.93 -16.28 9.79
N ASN A 335 0.99 -16.35 8.47
CA ASN A 335 2.22 -16.21 7.69
C ASN A 335 2.29 -14.80 7.07
N TYR A 336 3.30 -14.03 7.44
CA TYR A 336 3.49 -12.63 7.00
C TYR A 336 4.69 -12.44 6.06
N GLY A 337 5.54 -13.45 5.89
CA GLY A 337 6.65 -13.47 4.94
C GLY A 337 6.43 -14.47 3.82
N THR A 338 7.31 -14.46 2.83
CA THR A 338 7.26 -15.39 1.69
C THR A 338 8.04 -16.70 1.97
N GLY A 339 8.89 -16.67 3.01
CA GLY A 339 9.74 -17.80 3.41
C GLY A 339 11.00 -17.99 2.57
N ILE A 340 11.27 -17.12 1.60
CA ILE A 340 12.47 -17.24 0.74
C ILE A 340 13.66 -16.42 1.21
N GLN A 341 13.48 -15.42 2.08
CA GLN A 341 14.55 -14.55 2.56
C GLN A 341 15.70 -15.34 3.18
N ALA A 342 15.42 -16.14 4.21
CA ALA A 342 16.41 -16.96 4.88
C ALA A 342 17.02 -18.03 3.95
N MET A 343 16.25 -18.53 3.00
CA MET A 343 16.70 -19.48 1.99
C MET A 343 17.77 -18.83 1.09
N VAL A 344 17.51 -17.64 0.57
CA VAL A 344 18.42 -16.88 -0.29
C VAL A 344 19.71 -16.54 0.45
N MET A 345 19.61 -16.03 1.69
CA MET A 345 20.77 -15.61 2.47
C MET A 345 21.65 -16.78 2.94
N SER A 346 21.07 -17.96 3.16
CA SER A 346 21.83 -19.14 3.59
C SER A 346 22.73 -19.72 2.51
N GLY A 347 22.39 -19.55 1.23
CA GLY A 347 23.18 -20.01 0.09
C GLY A 347 23.31 -21.53 -0.06
N ASP A 348 23.18 -22.28 1.04
CA ASP A 348 23.27 -23.74 1.12
C ASP A 348 21.92 -24.47 1.05
N ARG A 349 20.82 -23.70 0.98
CA ARG A 349 19.44 -24.20 0.97
C ARG A 349 18.80 -24.26 -0.41
N TRP A 350 19.55 -23.90 -1.44
CA TRP A 350 19.10 -23.95 -2.81
C TRP A 350 20.27 -24.18 -3.76
N GLU A 351 20.03 -24.93 -4.82
CA GLU A 351 21.02 -25.19 -5.87
C GLU A 351 20.72 -24.40 -7.14
N LYS A 352 19.43 -24.16 -7.38
CA LYS A 352 18.93 -23.47 -8.56
C LYS A 352 17.91 -22.41 -8.20
N GLN A 353 17.79 -21.37 -9.02
CA GLN A 353 16.79 -20.32 -8.82
C GLN A 353 15.36 -20.87 -8.84
N GLU A 354 15.13 -22.00 -9.54
CA GLU A 354 13.86 -22.70 -9.56
C GLU A 354 13.43 -23.19 -8.16
N ASP A 355 14.36 -23.54 -7.29
CA ASP A 355 14.06 -23.98 -5.92
C ASP A 355 13.42 -22.84 -5.12
N ILE A 356 13.98 -21.62 -5.29
CA ILE A 356 13.46 -20.40 -4.66
C ILE A 356 12.09 -20.05 -5.25
N ALA A 357 11.96 -20.08 -6.59
CA ALA A 357 10.70 -19.79 -7.26
C ALA A 357 9.57 -20.74 -6.83
N ASN A 358 9.87 -22.03 -6.74
CA ASN A 358 8.91 -23.04 -6.28
C ASN A 358 8.50 -22.82 -4.83
N THR A 359 9.44 -22.48 -3.96
CA THR A 359 9.17 -22.16 -2.56
C THR A 359 8.25 -20.94 -2.46
N TYR A 360 8.54 -19.90 -3.24
CA TYR A 360 7.71 -18.70 -3.31
C TYR A 360 6.29 -19.01 -3.79
N ILE A 361 6.15 -19.74 -4.92
CA ILE A 361 4.86 -20.10 -5.49
C ILE A 361 4.02 -20.94 -4.50
N ASN A 362 4.65 -21.88 -3.81
CA ASN A 362 3.97 -22.71 -2.82
C ASN A 362 3.53 -21.92 -1.58
N ASN A 363 4.41 -21.09 -1.03
CA ASN A 363 4.12 -20.32 0.19
C ASN A 363 3.12 -19.21 -0.03
N MET A 364 3.11 -18.61 -1.23
CA MET A 364 2.26 -17.49 -1.60
C MET A 364 1.07 -17.89 -2.48
N GLY A 365 0.80 -19.19 -2.58
CA GLY A 365 -0.23 -19.77 -3.46
C GLY A 365 -1.62 -19.89 -2.85
N THR A 366 -1.83 -19.43 -1.62
CA THR A 366 -3.16 -19.37 -1.00
C THR A 366 -3.97 -18.26 -1.65
N PHE A 367 -5.19 -18.54 -2.10
CA PHE A 367 -6.04 -17.55 -2.76
C PHE A 367 -7.20 -17.07 -1.89
N TYR A 368 -7.60 -15.83 -2.16
CA TYR A 368 -8.55 -15.04 -1.38
C TYR A 368 -9.61 -14.45 -2.31
N GLY A 369 -10.51 -15.30 -2.81
CA GLY A 369 -11.52 -14.90 -3.79
C GLY A 369 -12.76 -14.26 -3.19
N SER A 370 -13.69 -15.07 -2.73
CA SER A 370 -14.92 -14.67 -2.04
C SER A 370 -14.90 -15.18 -0.60
N GLU A 371 -15.93 -14.84 0.19
CA GLU A 371 -16.08 -15.44 1.53
C GLU A 371 -16.08 -16.97 1.52
N LYS A 372 -16.62 -17.59 0.46
CA LYS A 372 -16.64 -19.05 0.30
C LYS A 372 -15.31 -19.62 -0.15
N ASP A 373 -14.49 -18.81 -0.81
CA ASP A 373 -13.19 -19.19 -1.36
C ASP A 373 -12.05 -18.45 -0.61
N TRP A 374 -12.30 -18.08 0.63
CA TRP A 374 -11.31 -17.45 1.50
C TRP A 374 -10.32 -18.48 2.02
N GLU A 375 -9.03 -18.16 1.92
CA GLU A 375 -7.93 -18.99 2.41
C GLU A 375 -7.93 -20.42 1.83
N GLN A 376 -8.20 -20.53 0.54
CA GLN A 376 -8.14 -21.81 -0.17
C GLN A 376 -6.78 -21.97 -0.85
N TYR A 377 -6.33 -23.19 -0.99
CA TYR A 377 -5.08 -23.52 -1.66
C TYR A 377 -5.29 -24.56 -2.75
N ASN A 378 -4.67 -24.30 -3.90
CA ASN A 378 -4.50 -25.32 -4.94
C ASN A 378 -3.09 -25.17 -5.52
N LYS A 379 -2.36 -26.27 -5.62
CA LYS A 379 -0.95 -26.30 -6.03
C LYS A 379 -0.65 -25.51 -7.32
N TYR A 380 -1.59 -25.50 -8.26
CA TYR A 380 -1.39 -24.92 -9.59
C TYR A 380 -2.13 -23.60 -9.82
N ALA A 381 -2.97 -23.16 -8.88
CA ALA A 381 -3.81 -21.98 -9.07
C ALA A 381 -2.98 -20.71 -9.22
N PHE A 382 -1.95 -20.53 -8.39
CA PHE A 382 -1.08 -19.36 -8.47
C PHE A 382 -0.21 -19.40 -9.75
N GLU A 383 0.36 -20.55 -10.07
CA GLU A 383 1.09 -20.75 -11.32
C GLU A 383 0.25 -20.39 -12.54
N ALA A 384 -1.01 -20.87 -12.59
CA ALA A 384 -1.95 -20.54 -13.66
C ALA A 384 -2.26 -19.03 -13.74
N ALA A 385 -2.43 -18.36 -12.59
CA ALA A 385 -2.67 -16.92 -12.53
C ALA A 385 -1.48 -16.09 -13.00
N LEU A 386 -0.25 -16.56 -12.78
CA LEU A 386 0.98 -15.90 -13.24
C LEU A 386 1.22 -15.99 -14.75
N THR A 387 0.53 -16.91 -15.47
CA THR A 387 0.66 -16.99 -16.92
C THR A 387 0.38 -15.65 -17.60
N ARG A 388 1.13 -15.32 -18.65
CA ARG A 388 1.03 -14.07 -19.42
C ARG A 388 1.34 -12.78 -18.63
N THR A 389 1.97 -12.87 -17.47
CA THR A 389 2.38 -11.69 -16.70
C THR A 389 3.62 -11.06 -17.36
N ASP A 390 3.51 -9.79 -17.72
CA ASP A 390 4.58 -9.02 -18.39
C ASP A 390 5.27 -8.03 -17.44
N VAL A 391 4.57 -7.56 -16.41
CA VAL A 391 5.05 -6.51 -15.51
C VAL A 391 4.77 -6.89 -14.05
N VAL A 392 5.73 -6.60 -13.18
CA VAL A 392 5.59 -6.70 -11.72
C VAL A 392 5.68 -5.31 -11.13
N VAL A 393 4.69 -4.91 -10.33
CA VAL A 393 4.59 -3.59 -9.69
C VAL A 393 4.54 -3.73 -8.18
N GLN A 394 5.34 -2.94 -7.48
CA GLN A 394 5.29 -2.81 -6.02
C GLN A 394 5.28 -1.34 -5.61
N PRO A 395 4.52 -0.95 -4.58
CA PRO A 395 4.50 0.43 -4.10
C PRO A 395 5.79 0.80 -3.35
N ARG A 396 6.19 2.06 -3.45
CA ARG A 396 7.24 2.70 -2.66
C ARG A 396 6.70 3.99 -2.05
N GLN A 397 6.34 3.96 -0.77
CA GLN A 397 5.79 5.10 -0.06
C GLN A 397 6.77 5.77 0.91
N SER A 398 7.91 5.16 1.20
CA SER A 398 8.90 5.66 2.16
C SER A 398 10.31 5.74 1.57
N ASN A 399 11.13 6.64 2.09
CA ASN A 399 12.55 6.70 1.78
C ASN A 399 13.36 5.60 2.48
N THR A 400 12.84 5.06 3.60
CA THR A 400 13.46 3.97 4.35
C THR A 400 13.06 2.59 3.85
N TRP A 401 12.07 2.50 2.97
CA TRP A 401 11.59 1.25 2.37
C TRP A 401 11.90 1.21 0.88
N GLY A 402 13.20 1.31 0.60
CA GLY A 402 13.72 1.25 -0.76
C GLY A 402 14.12 -0.15 -1.17
N ALA A 403 14.57 -0.28 -2.42
CA ALA A 403 14.96 -1.56 -2.99
C ALA A 403 16.13 -2.21 -2.26
N LEU A 404 17.05 -1.41 -1.71
CA LEU A 404 18.24 -1.89 -1.00
C LEU A 404 18.16 -1.69 0.53
N SER A 405 17.23 -0.87 1.01
CA SER A 405 17.11 -0.55 2.44
C SER A 405 16.09 -1.40 3.19
N LEU A 406 15.35 -2.25 2.50
CA LEU A 406 14.39 -3.17 3.11
C LEU A 406 14.40 -4.51 2.35
N ASP A 407 14.70 -5.58 3.06
CA ASP A 407 14.75 -6.96 2.57
C ASP A 407 13.42 -7.42 1.95
N HIS A 408 12.30 -7.03 2.54
CA HIS A 408 10.98 -7.38 2.03
C HIS A 408 10.72 -6.90 0.58
N VAL A 409 11.48 -5.90 0.08
CA VAL A 409 11.29 -5.45 -1.30
C VAL A 409 11.81 -6.50 -2.29
N TYR A 410 13.02 -7.04 -2.10
CA TYR A 410 13.47 -8.13 -2.95
C TYR A 410 12.77 -9.45 -2.65
N GLU A 411 12.38 -9.67 -1.38
CA GLU A 411 11.66 -10.87 -0.96
C GLU A 411 10.32 -10.98 -1.71
N PHE A 412 9.48 -9.96 -1.65
CA PHE A 412 8.15 -9.99 -2.28
C PHE A 412 8.22 -9.71 -3.77
N MET A 413 8.76 -8.58 -4.17
CA MET A 413 8.82 -8.19 -5.58
C MET A 413 9.80 -9.02 -6.38
N GLY A 414 11.00 -9.25 -5.84
CA GLY A 414 12.01 -10.09 -6.48
C GLY A 414 11.55 -11.54 -6.58
N GLY A 415 10.99 -12.10 -5.50
CA GLY A 415 10.40 -13.44 -5.51
C GLY A 415 9.28 -13.60 -6.53
N LEU A 416 8.39 -12.60 -6.63
CA LEU A 416 7.34 -12.58 -7.66
C LEU A 416 7.90 -12.49 -9.08
N ASN A 417 8.95 -11.67 -9.31
CA ASN A 417 9.67 -11.63 -10.59
C ASN A 417 10.22 -13.00 -10.97
N LEU A 418 10.86 -13.69 -10.03
CA LEU A 418 11.43 -15.00 -10.24
C LEU A 418 10.35 -16.04 -10.55
N ALA A 419 9.23 -16.01 -9.81
CA ALA A 419 8.07 -16.87 -10.05
C ALA A 419 7.45 -16.65 -11.43
N VAL A 420 7.26 -15.38 -11.85
CA VAL A 420 6.78 -15.05 -13.19
C VAL A 420 7.74 -15.56 -14.26
N ARG A 421 9.05 -15.35 -14.09
CA ARG A 421 10.06 -15.85 -15.03
C ARG A 421 10.01 -17.36 -15.16
N GLN A 422 9.85 -18.08 -14.06
CA GLN A 422 9.69 -19.54 -14.05
C GLN A 422 8.47 -20.00 -14.86
N VAL A 423 7.33 -19.35 -14.65
CA VAL A 423 6.07 -19.74 -15.27
C VAL A 423 6.00 -19.35 -16.73
N THR A 424 6.50 -18.18 -17.08
CA THR A 424 6.36 -17.62 -18.44
C THR A 424 7.58 -17.86 -19.33
N GLY A 425 8.72 -18.24 -18.76
CA GLY A 425 10.01 -18.31 -19.47
C GLY A 425 10.59 -16.93 -19.82
N LYS A 426 9.96 -15.83 -19.38
CA LYS A 426 10.37 -14.46 -19.67
C LYS A 426 10.58 -13.68 -18.39
N ASP A 427 11.65 -12.86 -18.36
CA ASP A 427 11.89 -11.94 -17.25
C ASP A 427 10.94 -10.74 -17.36
N PRO A 428 9.98 -10.55 -16.44
CA PRO A 428 9.02 -9.46 -16.54
C PRO A 428 9.70 -8.12 -16.27
N ASP A 429 9.13 -7.03 -16.77
CA ASP A 429 9.53 -5.70 -16.32
C ASP A 429 9.16 -5.51 -14.83
N ALA A 430 9.95 -4.71 -14.11
CA ALA A 430 9.80 -4.51 -12.68
C ALA A 430 9.77 -3.01 -12.36
N TYR A 431 8.64 -2.53 -11.86
CA TYR A 431 8.41 -1.12 -11.60
C TYR A 431 7.99 -0.86 -10.15
N LEU A 432 8.47 0.24 -9.60
CA LEU A 432 8.03 0.78 -8.32
C LEU A 432 7.04 1.92 -8.55
N SER A 433 5.86 1.84 -7.94
CA SER A 433 4.93 2.97 -7.85
C SER A 433 5.43 3.92 -6.77
N ASP A 434 6.07 5.01 -7.17
CA ASP A 434 6.71 5.96 -6.26
C ASP A 434 5.70 7.01 -5.76
N TYR A 435 5.24 6.83 -4.54
CA TYR A 435 4.30 7.71 -3.83
C TYR A 435 4.99 8.75 -2.92
N ARG A 436 6.32 8.74 -2.82
CA ARG A 436 7.06 9.62 -1.90
C ARG A 436 6.86 11.11 -2.19
N ASN A 437 6.59 11.45 -3.43
CA ASN A 437 6.16 12.79 -3.80
C ASN A 437 4.68 12.77 -4.18
N THR A 438 3.81 13.16 -3.25
CA THR A 438 2.35 13.13 -3.43
C THR A 438 1.84 14.08 -4.52
N HIS A 439 2.63 15.07 -4.93
CA HIS A 439 2.30 16.00 -6.02
C HIS A 439 2.81 15.52 -7.39
N ASN A 440 3.74 14.58 -7.41
CA ASN A 440 4.33 14.04 -8.63
C ASN A 440 4.61 12.54 -8.44
N VAL A 441 3.54 11.76 -8.40
CA VAL A 441 3.63 10.29 -8.36
C VAL A 441 4.13 9.79 -9.72
N ARG A 442 5.01 8.79 -9.70
CA ARG A 442 5.61 8.25 -10.92
C ARG A 442 5.84 6.75 -10.82
N MET A 443 5.97 6.11 -11.99
CA MET A 443 6.55 4.77 -12.09
C MET A 443 8.06 4.89 -12.23
N GLN A 444 8.78 4.07 -11.48
CA GLN A 444 10.24 3.98 -11.53
C GLN A 444 10.66 2.54 -11.81
N GLU A 445 11.55 2.33 -12.77
CA GLU A 445 12.14 1.01 -12.99
C GLU A 445 12.99 0.59 -11.78
N VAL A 446 12.89 -0.68 -11.37
CA VAL A 446 13.62 -1.18 -10.20
C VAL A 446 15.13 -1.04 -10.34
N LYS A 447 15.66 -1.22 -11.55
CA LYS A 447 17.09 -0.99 -11.86
C LYS A 447 17.51 0.46 -11.59
N GLU A 448 16.71 1.41 -12.03
CA GLU A 448 16.94 2.84 -11.76
C GLU A 448 16.91 3.11 -10.25
N ALA A 449 15.91 2.57 -9.54
CA ALA A 449 15.78 2.73 -8.10
C ALA A 449 17.00 2.21 -7.34
N ILE A 450 17.45 1.00 -7.66
CA ILE A 450 18.66 0.38 -7.10
C ILE A 450 19.89 1.27 -7.36
N GLY A 451 20.06 1.73 -8.60
CA GLY A 451 21.18 2.59 -8.97
C GLY A 451 21.17 3.94 -8.25
N VAL A 452 20.01 4.55 -8.05
CA VAL A 452 19.87 5.80 -7.27
C VAL A 452 20.20 5.54 -5.80
N GLU A 453 19.62 4.50 -5.22
CA GLU A 453 19.81 4.16 -3.81
C GLU A 453 21.27 3.81 -3.50
N SER A 454 21.93 3.03 -4.35
CA SER A 454 23.36 2.73 -4.20
C SER A 454 24.21 3.99 -4.20
N ARG A 455 23.98 4.91 -5.14
CA ARG A 455 24.73 6.18 -5.23
C ARG A 455 24.47 7.13 -4.09
N THR A 456 23.31 7.05 -3.43
CA THR A 456 22.94 7.91 -2.30
C THR A 456 23.31 7.30 -0.95
N THR A 457 23.63 6.01 -0.89
CA THR A 457 23.94 5.28 0.34
C THR A 457 25.35 4.67 0.29
N ILE A 458 25.47 3.41 -0.09
CA ILE A 458 26.68 2.61 0.02
C ILE A 458 27.86 3.13 -0.84
N LEU A 459 27.59 3.82 -1.92
CA LEU A 459 28.58 4.45 -2.80
C LEU A 459 28.80 5.94 -2.52
N ASN A 460 28.14 6.50 -1.49
CA ASN A 460 28.25 7.92 -1.13
C ASN A 460 29.21 8.09 0.06
N PRO A 461 30.42 8.69 -0.13
CA PRO A 461 31.37 8.89 0.95
C PRO A 461 30.85 9.73 2.11
N VAL A 462 29.97 10.69 1.83
CA VAL A 462 29.35 11.53 2.87
C VAL A 462 28.40 10.68 3.73
N TYR A 463 27.54 9.91 3.10
CA TYR A 463 26.62 9.00 3.78
C TYR A 463 27.41 8.00 4.65
N ILE A 464 28.42 7.35 4.08
CA ILE A 464 29.28 6.39 4.78
C ILE A 464 29.91 7.03 6.01
N LYS A 465 30.54 8.20 5.85
CA LYS A 465 31.20 8.93 6.95
C LYS A 465 30.21 9.28 8.08
N GLU A 466 29.00 9.73 7.74
CA GLU A 466 27.99 10.06 8.75
C GLU A 466 27.46 8.80 9.45
N LYS A 467 27.18 7.74 8.72
CA LYS A 467 26.71 6.47 9.28
C LYS A 467 27.76 5.81 10.18
N MET A 468 29.03 5.85 9.82
CA MET A 468 30.12 5.28 10.63
C MET A 468 30.24 5.90 12.04
N LYS A 469 29.67 7.07 12.28
CA LYS A 469 29.55 7.63 13.63
C LYS A 469 28.69 6.79 14.57
N GLY A 470 27.80 5.96 14.03
CA GLY A 470 26.94 5.02 14.76
C GLY A 470 27.64 3.71 15.18
N GLY A 471 28.93 3.52 14.84
CA GLY A 471 29.71 2.34 15.24
C GLY A 471 29.14 1.02 14.70
N ALA A 472 29.09 -0.01 15.53
CA ALA A 472 28.69 -1.36 15.13
C ALA A 472 27.28 -1.46 14.54
N SER A 473 26.33 -0.68 15.07
CA SER A 473 24.96 -0.62 14.55
C SER A 473 24.91 -0.12 13.10
N ALA A 474 25.75 0.86 12.78
CA ALA A 474 25.85 1.35 11.41
C ALA A 474 26.47 0.34 10.45
N ALA A 475 27.46 -0.43 10.92
CA ALA A 475 28.06 -1.51 10.14
C ALA A 475 27.02 -2.58 9.78
N GLY A 476 26.11 -2.93 10.71
CA GLY A 476 24.97 -3.80 10.43
C GLY A 476 24.09 -3.30 9.28
N GLY A 477 23.75 -2.00 9.25
CA GLY A 477 22.98 -1.42 8.16
C GLY A 477 23.70 -1.43 6.80
N PHE A 478 25.02 -1.37 6.76
CA PHE A 478 25.76 -1.58 5.51
C PHE A 478 25.73 -3.03 5.06
N ALA A 479 25.86 -3.98 6.00
CA ALA A 479 25.75 -5.41 5.69
C ALA A 479 24.39 -5.72 5.07
N GLU A 480 23.32 -5.19 5.65
CA GLU A 480 21.95 -5.34 5.15
C GLU A 480 21.79 -4.82 3.69
N ILE A 481 22.36 -3.67 3.36
CA ILE A 481 22.33 -3.16 1.98
C ILE A 481 23.04 -4.12 1.02
N VAL A 482 24.17 -4.71 1.43
CA VAL A 482 24.91 -5.69 0.62
C VAL A 482 24.10 -6.98 0.47
N GLU A 483 23.50 -7.48 1.54
CA GLU A 483 22.63 -8.65 1.53
C GLU A 483 21.42 -8.44 0.60
N ASN A 484 20.76 -7.28 0.68
CA ASN A 484 19.65 -6.94 -0.18
C ASN A 484 20.08 -6.83 -1.66
N THR A 485 21.28 -6.31 -1.93
CA THR A 485 21.87 -6.29 -3.27
C THR A 485 22.09 -7.70 -3.80
N TYR A 486 22.61 -8.61 -2.96
CA TYR A 486 22.74 -10.02 -3.30
C TYR A 486 21.38 -10.67 -3.57
N GLY A 487 20.39 -10.40 -2.73
CA GLY A 487 19.01 -10.85 -2.94
C GLY A 487 18.47 -10.46 -4.31
N TRP A 488 18.63 -9.20 -4.70
CA TRP A 488 18.26 -8.73 -6.04
C TRP A 488 19.02 -9.42 -7.16
N ASN A 489 20.33 -9.64 -6.97
CA ASN A 489 21.13 -10.36 -7.99
C ASN A 489 20.63 -11.81 -8.18
N VAL A 490 20.16 -12.46 -7.13
CA VAL A 490 19.55 -13.80 -7.23
C VAL A 490 18.19 -13.74 -7.93
N MET A 491 17.32 -12.80 -7.53
CA MET A 491 15.94 -12.72 -8.03
C MET A 491 15.86 -12.16 -9.45
N LYS A 492 16.59 -11.10 -9.70
CA LYS A 492 16.55 -10.35 -10.98
C LYS A 492 17.95 -9.81 -11.33
N PRO A 493 18.87 -10.66 -11.84
CA PRO A 493 20.26 -10.26 -12.10
C PRO A 493 20.40 -9.01 -12.99
N LYS A 494 19.45 -8.78 -13.90
CA LYS A 494 19.45 -7.62 -14.79
C LYS A 494 19.15 -6.29 -14.09
N ALA A 495 18.70 -6.33 -12.83
CA ALA A 495 18.42 -5.13 -12.04
C ALA A 495 19.66 -4.56 -11.33
N ILE A 496 20.73 -5.34 -11.20
CA ILE A 496 22.02 -4.97 -10.60
C ILE A 496 23.00 -4.47 -11.67
#